data_3279387bf465cc68b20849ec4d293580
#
_entry.id   3279387bf465cc68b20849ec4d293580
#
_cell.length_a   1.000
_cell.length_b   1.000
_cell.length_c   1.000
_cell.angle_alpha   90.00
_cell.angle_beta   90.00
_cell.angle_gamma   90.00
#
_symmetry.space_group_name_H-M   'P 1'
#
loop_
_entity.id
_entity.type
_entity.pdbx_description
1 polymer ?
#
loop_
_entity_poly.entity_id
_entity_poly.type
_entity_poly.pdbx_seq_one_letter_code
_entity_poly.pdbx_strand_id
1 'polypeptide(L)'
;TLFRSQDATKILQSGNDELILACDADLIPVSQAAIILEMPEHAQSEIIGKVSAGASPAQAVREVKHAEKRSRQLPQGKYQVIYADPPWQYDNSGFTNSAESQYPTMKTADICKLQISDLSDETSILFLWATNPLLLDALRVMKAWGFEYKTNIAWIKDRGRGYSWYVKSKHELLLVGTKKETPHPATKPDSCFEADRGDVHSRKPEIAYEIIESMYPGKKIELFARINRDGWDSWGNEEI
;
A
#
# COMPACT_ATOMS: atom_id res chain seq x y z
N THR A 1 -33.80 13.70 -1.57
CA THR A 1 -34.00 15.02 -0.89
C THR A 1 -33.91 14.86 0.64
N LEU A 2 -34.41 13.76 1.24
CA LEU A 2 -34.38 13.51 2.70
C LEU A 2 -32.96 13.30 3.25
N PHE A 3 -32.08 12.67 2.49
CA PHE A 3 -30.67 12.46 2.89
C PHE A 3 -29.87 13.76 3.01
N ARG A 4 -30.16 14.76 2.16
CA ARG A 4 -29.45 16.06 2.21
C ARG A 4 -29.78 16.88 3.45
N SER A 5 -30.96 16.71 4.04
CA SER A 5 -31.35 17.43 5.25
C SER A 5 -30.69 16.89 6.53
N GLN A 6 -30.44 15.60 6.62
CA GLN A 6 -29.76 14.96 7.76
C GLN A 6 -28.27 15.30 7.81
N ASP A 7 -27.57 15.28 6.68
CA ASP A 7 -26.15 15.64 6.60
C ASP A 7 -25.96 17.13 6.94
N ALA A 8 -26.79 18.02 6.41
CA ALA A 8 -26.73 19.44 6.76
C ALA A 8 -26.97 19.67 8.26
N THR A 9 -27.91 18.96 8.88
CA THR A 9 -28.16 19.05 10.32
C THR A 9 -26.97 18.57 11.14
N LYS A 10 -26.34 17.46 10.77
CA LYS A 10 -25.11 16.96 11.42
C LYS A 10 -23.98 17.98 11.36
N ILE A 11 -23.74 18.61 10.20
CA ILE A 11 -22.69 19.61 10.01
C ILE A 11 -22.94 20.81 10.88
N LEU A 12 -24.16 21.36 10.91
CA LEU A 12 -24.53 22.50 11.75
C LEU A 12 -24.41 22.21 13.26
N GLN A 13 -24.67 20.96 13.67
CA GLN A 13 -24.56 20.53 15.07
C GLN A 13 -23.15 20.15 15.48
N SER A 14 -22.22 19.99 14.54
CA SER A 14 -20.84 19.57 14.81
C SER A 14 -20.00 20.62 15.55
N GLY A 15 -20.37 21.90 15.44
CA GLY A 15 -19.59 23.01 15.96
C GLY A 15 -18.29 23.29 15.17
N ASN A 16 -18.12 22.68 14.00
CA ASN A 16 -16.98 22.98 13.13
C ASN A 16 -17.29 24.16 12.21
N ASP A 17 -17.00 25.37 12.70
CA ASP A 17 -17.30 26.63 12.00
C ASP A 17 -16.57 26.72 10.64
N GLU A 18 -15.34 26.21 10.54
CA GLU A 18 -14.57 26.22 9.28
C GLU A 18 -15.25 25.38 8.21
N LEU A 19 -15.76 24.20 8.58
CA LEU A 19 -16.47 23.30 7.66
C LEU A 19 -17.83 23.89 7.24
N ILE A 20 -18.54 24.51 8.18
CA ILE A 20 -19.81 25.22 7.90
C ILE A 20 -19.57 26.35 6.90
N LEU A 21 -18.58 27.21 7.14
CA LEU A 21 -18.22 28.30 6.25
C LEU A 21 -17.80 27.83 4.86
N ALA A 22 -17.08 26.70 4.77
CA ALA A 22 -16.68 26.11 3.49
C ALA A 22 -17.88 25.55 2.71
N CYS A 23 -18.93 25.06 3.39
CA CYS A 23 -20.17 24.67 2.76
C CYS A 23 -20.99 25.87 2.29
N ASP A 24 -21.09 26.92 3.10
CA ASP A 24 -21.84 28.15 2.78
C ASP A 24 -21.19 28.91 1.60
N ALA A 25 -19.87 28.79 1.45
CA ALA A 25 -19.12 29.33 0.32
C ALA A 25 -19.15 28.44 -0.95
N ASP A 26 -19.94 27.38 -0.97
CA ASP A 26 -20.02 26.39 -2.07
C ASP A 26 -18.65 25.72 -2.41
N LEU A 27 -17.67 25.80 -1.51
CA LEU A 27 -16.36 25.17 -1.69
C LEU A 27 -16.41 23.66 -1.46
N ILE A 28 -17.22 23.22 -0.47
CA ILE A 28 -17.38 21.81 -0.11
C ILE A 28 -18.88 21.44 -0.16
N PRO A 29 -19.29 20.51 -1.05
CA PRO A 29 -20.65 20.01 -1.05
C PRO A 29 -21.03 19.35 0.28
N VAL A 30 -22.26 19.52 0.76
CA VAL A 30 -22.77 18.94 2.02
C VAL A 30 -22.50 17.44 2.15
N SER A 31 -22.63 16.69 1.06
CA SER A 31 -22.32 15.25 1.03
C SER A 31 -20.84 14.92 1.28
N GLN A 32 -19.93 15.78 0.86
CA GLN A 32 -18.50 15.65 1.13
C GLN A 32 -18.15 16.15 2.53
N ALA A 33 -18.78 17.21 3.00
CA ALA A 33 -18.62 17.71 4.34
C ALA A 33 -19.03 16.68 5.41
N ALA A 34 -20.08 15.89 5.15
CA ALA A 34 -20.46 14.80 6.04
C ALA A 34 -19.36 13.72 6.19
N ILE A 35 -18.63 13.43 5.10
CA ILE A 35 -17.49 12.50 5.13
C ILE A 35 -16.31 13.12 5.88
N ILE A 36 -16.05 14.42 5.68
CA ILE A 36 -14.96 15.14 6.34
C ILE A 36 -15.22 15.22 7.85
N LEU A 37 -16.46 15.41 8.26
CA LEU A 37 -16.85 15.50 9.67
C LEU A 37 -16.53 14.22 10.47
N GLU A 38 -16.51 13.05 9.82
CA GLU A 38 -16.15 11.78 10.45
C GLU A 38 -14.63 11.60 10.62
N MET A 39 -13.82 12.53 10.09
CA MET A 39 -12.36 12.49 10.19
C MET A 39 -11.87 13.23 11.45
N PRO A 40 -10.63 12.97 11.93
CA PRO A 40 -10.04 13.73 13.03
C PRO A 40 -10.00 15.25 12.73
N GLU A 41 -10.12 16.09 13.76
CA GLU A 41 -10.18 17.57 13.61
C GLU A 41 -9.00 18.13 12.80
N HIS A 42 -7.77 17.68 13.06
CA HIS A 42 -6.60 18.13 12.31
C HIS A 42 -6.69 17.81 10.81
N ALA A 43 -7.28 16.65 10.45
CA ALA A 43 -7.51 16.26 9.08
C ALA A 43 -8.61 17.11 8.42
N GLN A 44 -9.66 17.46 9.17
CA GLN A 44 -10.72 18.36 8.70
C GLN A 44 -10.13 19.72 8.32
N SER A 45 -9.33 20.33 9.20
CA SER A 45 -8.69 21.64 8.95
C SER A 45 -7.71 21.58 7.76
N GLU A 46 -6.93 20.49 7.63
CA GLU A 46 -6.02 20.32 6.49
C GLU A 46 -6.78 20.19 5.17
N ILE A 47 -7.89 19.45 5.14
CA ILE A 47 -8.73 19.29 3.95
C ILE A 47 -9.32 20.64 3.54
N ILE A 48 -9.89 21.38 4.49
CA ILE A 48 -10.48 22.71 4.24
C ILE A 48 -9.41 23.66 3.68
N GLY A 49 -8.20 23.66 4.24
CA GLY A 49 -7.08 24.44 3.74
C GLY A 49 -6.69 24.10 2.29
N LYS A 50 -6.63 22.81 1.95
CA LYS A 50 -6.35 22.35 0.57
C LYS A 50 -7.46 22.75 -0.41
N VAL A 51 -8.72 22.65 -0.01
CA VAL A 51 -9.86 23.05 -0.85
C VAL A 51 -9.85 24.57 -1.07
N SER A 52 -9.57 25.34 -0.04
CA SER A 52 -9.42 26.79 -0.14
C SER A 52 -8.25 27.20 -1.04
N ALA A 53 -7.22 26.36 -1.18
CA ALA A 53 -6.10 26.53 -2.09
C ALA A 53 -6.40 26.05 -3.53
N GLY A 54 -7.63 25.57 -3.82
CA GLY A 54 -8.10 25.20 -5.15
C GLY A 54 -8.12 23.72 -5.47
N ALA A 55 -7.84 22.84 -4.50
CA ALA A 55 -8.02 21.40 -4.69
C ALA A 55 -9.52 21.02 -4.69
N SER A 56 -9.91 19.98 -5.43
CA SER A 56 -11.27 19.47 -5.27
C SER A 56 -11.44 18.78 -3.91
N PRO A 57 -12.65 18.86 -3.28
CA PRO A 57 -12.89 18.23 -1.98
C PRO A 57 -12.56 16.73 -1.95
N ALA A 58 -12.92 15.99 -2.99
CA ALA A 58 -12.61 14.56 -3.10
C ALA A 58 -11.09 14.30 -3.20
N GLN A 59 -10.35 15.15 -3.90
CA GLN A 59 -8.88 15.08 -3.98
C GLN A 59 -8.25 15.39 -2.63
N ALA A 60 -8.67 16.47 -1.96
CA ALA A 60 -8.15 16.87 -0.66
C ALA A 60 -8.37 15.79 0.41
N VAL A 61 -9.57 15.22 0.49
CA VAL A 61 -9.89 14.08 1.37
C VAL A 61 -8.96 12.89 1.10
N ARG A 62 -8.78 12.55 -0.18
CA ARG A 62 -7.89 11.45 -0.57
C ARG A 62 -6.45 11.72 -0.13
N GLU A 63 -5.91 12.91 -0.41
CA GLU A 63 -4.54 13.28 -0.06
C GLU A 63 -4.29 13.26 1.45
N VAL A 64 -5.22 13.79 2.26
CA VAL A 64 -5.09 13.81 3.72
C VAL A 64 -5.18 12.40 4.30
N LYS A 65 -6.16 11.60 3.89
CA LYS A 65 -6.24 10.17 4.27
C LYS A 65 -4.94 9.43 3.93
N HIS A 66 -4.31 9.75 2.79
CA HIS A 66 -3.04 9.14 2.40
C HIS A 66 -1.87 9.64 3.25
N ALA A 67 -1.85 10.91 3.63
CA ALA A 67 -0.81 11.46 4.50
C ALA A 67 -0.89 10.84 5.91
N GLU A 68 -2.08 10.72 6.48
CA GLU A 68 -2.30 10.06 7.77
C GLU A 68 -1.87 8.58 7.74
N LYS A 69 -2.21 7.86 6.67
CA LYS A 69 -1.79 6.47 6.48
C LYS A 69 -0.26 6.34 6.36
N ARG A 70 0.41 7.30 5.71
CA ARG A 70 1.89 7.36 5.63
C ARG A 70 2.55 7.68 6.97
N SER A 71 1.87 8.38 7.86
CA SER A 71 2.37 8.75 9.19
C SER A 71 2.24 7.63 10.23
N ARG A 72 1.57 6.50 9.92
CA ARG A 72 1.51 5.35 10.83
C ARG A 72 2.93 4.87 11.11
N GLN A 73 3.31 4.94 12.37
CA GLN A 73 4.60 4.40 12.81
C GLN A 73 4.66 2.89 12.51
N LEU A 74 5.82 2.45 12.07
CA LEU A 74 6.09 1.02 11.94
C LEU A 74 5.89 0.33 13.30
N PRO A 75 5.35 -0.90 13.34
CA PRO A 75 5.18 -1.63 14.58
C PRO A 75 6.54 -1.87 15.25
N GLN A 76 6.51 -2.04 16.57
CA GLN A 76 7.73 -2.38 17.30
C GLN A 76 7.96 -3.89 17.30
N GLY A 77 9.22 -4.30 17.19
CA GLY A 77 9.61 -5.70 17.27
C GLY A 77 10.49 -6.14 16.09
N LYS A 78 10.99 -7.37 16.19
CA LYS A 78 11.80 -8.00 15.15
C LYS A 78 11.04 -9.15 14.53
N TYR A 79 11.18 -9.28 13.22
CA TYR A 79 10.51 -10.29 12.41
C TYR A 79 11.52 -11.12 11.65
N GLN A 80 11.34 -12.44 11.66
CA GLN A 80 12.13 -13.32 10.82
C GLN A 80 11.76 -13.13 9.35
N VAL A 81 10.46 -12.96 9.07
CA VAL A 81 9.94 -12.79 7.71
C VAL A 81 9.35 -11.40 7.54
N ILE A 82 9.83 -10.69 6.55
CA ILE A 82 9.26 -9.44 6.08
C ILE A 82 8.74 -9.67 4.67
N TYR A 83 7.44 -9.51 4.47
CA TYR A 83 6.77 -9.63 3.19
C TYR A 83 6.19 -8.28 2.80
N ALA A 84 6.42 -7.84 1.58
CA ALA A 84 6.05 -6.49 1.16
C ALA A 84 5.54 -6.45 -0.28
N ASP A 85 4.40 -5.75 -0.47
CA ASP A 85 3.86 -5.39 -1.78
C ASP A 85 3.71 -3.86 -1.86
N PRO A 86 4.80 -3.11 -2.09
CA PRO A 86 4.74 -1.66 -2.10
C PRO A 86 3.80 -1.12 -3.17
N PRO A 87 3.06 -0.04 -2.89
CA PRO A 87 2.21 0.63 -3.86
C PRO A 87 3.08 1.46 -4.83
N TRP A 88 3.74 0.78 -5.74
CA TRP A 88 4.69 1.37 -6.67
C TRP A 88 4.08 2.49 -7.52
N GLN A 89 4.78 3.63 -7.63
CA GLN A 89 4.47 4.66 -8.61
C GLN A 89 5.14 4.34 -9.94
N TYR A 90 4.36 4.40 -11.01
CA TYR A 90 4.85 4.23 -12.39
C TYR A 90 4.98 5.60 -13.05
N ASP A 91 6.05 5.84 -13.80
CA ASP A 91 6.23 7.06 -14.61
C ASP A 91 5.37 7.07 -15.87
N ASN A 92 4.14 6.56 -15.79
CA ASN A 92 3.21 6.44 -16.92
C ASN A 92 2.19 7.59 -16.92
N SER A 93 2.65 8.84 -16.94
CA SER A 93 1.77 10.00 -17.11
C SER A 93 1.09 9.96 -18.47
N GLY A 94 -0.19 9.60 -18.51
CA GLY A 94 -1.00 9.68 -19.73
C GLY A 94 -1.99 8.56 -20.00
N PHE A 95 -2.06 7.51 -19.20
CA PHE A 95 -3.06 6.45 -19.36
C PHE A 95 -4.18 6.55 -18.31
N THR A 96 -5.42 6.58 -18.78
CA THR A 96 -6.65 6.64 -17.97
C THR A 96 -6.87 5.44 -17.04
N ASN A 97 -6.07 4.38 -17.14
CA ASN A 97 -6.09 3.17 -16.31
C ASN A 97 -4.75 2.94 -15.58
N SER A 98 -4.02 4.02 -15.24
CA SER A 98 -2.80 3.89 -14.43
C SER A 98 -3.13 3.47 -13.00
N ALA A 99 -2.21 2.78 -12.33
CA ALA A 99 -2.34 2.41 -10.91
C ALA A 99 -2.66 3.62 -10.01
N GLU A 100 -2.17 4.80 -10.40
CA GLU A 100 -2.39 6.10 -9.74
C GLU A 100 -3.87 6.53 -9.70
N SER A 101 -4.70 6.05 -10.65
CA SER A 101 -6.14 6.34 -10.66
C SER A 101 -6.95 5.46 -9.72
N GLN A 102 -6.38 4.34 -9.25
CA GLN A 102 -7.10 3.34 -8.46
C GLN A 102 -6.72 3.35 -6.96
N TYR A 103 -5.45 3.63 -6.64
CA TYR A 103 -4.97 3.68 -5.24
C TYR A 103 -3.73 4.59 -5.12
N PRO A 104 -3.43 5.07 -3.88
CA PRO A 104 -2.27 5.91 -3.64
C PRO A 104 -0.98 5.14 -3.88
N THR A 105 -0.16 5.67 -4.77
CA THR A 105 1.17 5.15 -5.04
C THR A 105 2.24 5.87 -4.21
N MET A 106 3.39 5.23 -4.04
CA MET A 106 4.57 5.80 -3.38
C MET A 106 5.75 5.85 -4.34
N LYS A 107 6.50 6.95 -4.30
CA LYS A 107 7.78 7.05 -5.02
C LYS A 107 8.79 6.07 -4.44
N THR A 108 9.58 5.44 -5.28
CA THR A 108 10.68 4.53 -4.86
C THR A 108 11.57 5.15 -3.79
N ALA A 109 11.87 6.46 -3.92
CA ALA A 109 12.69 7.17 -2.93
C ALA A 109 12.04 7.24 -1.53
N ASP A 110 10.71 7.31 -1.45
CA ASP A 110 10.00 7.34 -0.17
C ASP A 110 9.85 5.93 0.43
N ILE A 111 9.68 4.91 -0.40
CA ILE A 111 9.72 3.51 0.03
C ILE A 111 11.10 3.19 0.62
N CYS A 112 12.18 3.63 -0.01
CA CYS A 112 13.56 3.46 0.50
C CYS A 112 13.79 4.09 1.88
N LYS A 113 13.06 5.16 2.24
CA LYS A 113 13.21 5.85 3.53
C LYS A 113 12.55 5.14 4.71
N LEU A 114 11.71 4.14 4.45
CA LEU A 114 11.08 3.38 5.53
C LEU A 114 12.15 2.64 6.35
N GLN A 115 12.07 2.76 7.67
CA GLN A 115 13.06 2.22 8.61
C GLN A 115 12.83 0.71 8.84
N ILE A 116 12.87 -0.09 7.77
CA ILE A 116 12.64 -1.54 7.84
C ILE A 116 13.75 -2.26 8.61
N SER A 117 14.93 -1.66 8.74
CA SER A 117 16.01 -2.10 9.64
C SER A 117 15.53 -2.24 11.09
N ASP A 118 14.57 -1.42 11.53
CA ASP A 118 14.03 -1.45 12.89
C ASP A 118 13.13 -2.69 13.12
N LEU A 119 12.61 -3.27 12.06
CA LEU A 119 11.78 -4.48 12.07
C LEU A 119 12.60 -5.76 11.82
N SER A 120 13.87 -5.64 11.43
CA SER A 120 14.68 -6.78 11.00
C SER A 120 15.94 -6.94 11.86
N ASP A 121 16.43 -8.15 11.96
CA ASP A 121 17.75 -8.50 12.49
C ASP A 121 18.59 -9.26 11.44
N GLU A 122 19.77 -9.75 11.81
CA GLU A 122 20.67 -10.43 10.86
C GLU A 122 20.14 -11.80 10.38
N THR A 123 19.09 -12.33 11.01
CA THR A 123 18.44 -13.60 10.63
C THR A 123 17.23 -13.39 9.73
N SER A 124 16.81 -12.14 9.52
CA SER A 124 15.60 -11.82 8.76
C SER A 124 15.75 -12.10 7.27
N ILE A 125 14.63 -12.45 6.66
CA ILE A 125 14.47 -12.62 5.21
C ILE A 125 13.39 -11.66 4.69
N LEU A 126 13.61 -11.11 3.49
CA LEU A 126 12.68 -10.25 2.80
C LEU A 126 12.10 -10.94 1.56
N PHE A 127 10.78 -10.91 1.45
CA PHE A 127 10.04 -11.23 0.24
C PHE A 127 9.38 -9.97 -0.29
N LEU A 128 9.84 -9.48 -1.45
CA LEU A 128 9.42 -8.19 -2.01
C LEU A 128 8.81 -8.35 -3.39
N TRP A 129 7.54 -7.98 -3.54
CA TRP A 129 6.89 -7.99 -4.84
C TRP A 129 7.41 -6.89 -5.75
N ALA A 130 7.67 -7.27 -6.98
CA ALA A 130 8.07 -6.37 -8.04
C ALA A 130 7.39 -6.73 -9.35
N THR A 131 6.95 -5.72 -10.09
CA THR A 131 6.62 -5.89 -11.50
C THR A 131 7.87 -5.75 -12.35
N ASN A 132 7.90 -6.38 -13.52
CA ASN A 132 9.08 -6.37 -14.39
C ASN A 132 9.62 -4.97 -14.71
N PRO A 133 8.78 -3.95 -15.01
CA PRO A 133 9.27 -2.60 -15.28
C PRO A 133 9.97 -1.94 -14.08
N LEU A 134 9.61 -2.33 -12.85
CA LEU A 134 10.12 -1.74 -11.62
C LEU A 134 11.15 -2.63 -10.90
N LEU A 135 11.72 -3.62 -11.60
CA LEU A 135 12.71 -4.53 -11.01
C LEU A 135 13.92 -3.78 -10.44
N LEU A 136 14.46 -2.80 -11.15
CA LEU A 136 15.61 -2.03 -10.66
C LEU A 136 15.25 -1.18 -9.44
N ASP A 137 14.04 -0.64 -9.38
CA ASP A 137 13.54 0.11 -8.22
C ASP A 137 13.34 -0.80 -7.02
N ALA A 138 12.80 -2.00 -7.23
CA ALA A 138 12.64 -2.99 -6.16
C ALA A 138 14.00 -3.45 -5.61
N LEU A 139 15.01 -3.67 -6.45
CA LEU A 139 16.38 -3.98 -6.01
C LEU A 139 17.01 -2.82 -5.21
N ARG A 140 16.73 -1.56 -5.60
CA ARG A 140 17.15 -0.38 -4.85
C ARG A 140 16.50 -0.34 -3.46
N VAL A 141 15.19 -0.59 -3.37
CA VAL A 141 14.47 -0.66 -2.10
C VAL A 141 15.02 -1.77 -1.21
N MET A 142 15.19 -2.97 -1.76
CA MET A 142 15.76 -4.11 -1.04
C MET A 142 17.12 -3.76 -0.42
N LYS A 143 18.01 -3.14 -1.19
CA LYS A 143 19.31 -2.67 -0.72
C LYS A 143 19.19 -1.59 0.36
N ALA A 144 18.27 -0.62 0.19
CA ALA A 144 18.03 0.45 1.17
C ALA A 144 17.54 -0.10 2.52
N TRP A 145 16.76 -1.19 2.50
CA TRP A 145 16.28 -1.89 3.70
C TRP A 145 17.31 -2.84 4.31
N GLY A 146 18.52 -2.92 3.72
CA GLY A 146 19.64 -3.70 4.25
C GLY A 146 19.60 -5.19 3.91
N PHE A 147 18.93 -5.56 2.81
CA PHE A 147 18.89 -6.93 2.30
C PHE A 147 19.68 -7.08 1.00
N GLU A 148 20.32 -8.23 0.84
CA GLU A 148 21.02 -8.63 -0.37
C GLU A 148 20.13 -9.54 -1.22
N TYR A 149 19.88 -9.19 -2.47
CA TYR A 149 19.15 -10.03 -3.41
C TYR A 149 19.83 -11.38 -3.61
N LYS A 150 19.06 -12.47 -3.53
CA LYS A 150 19.56 -13.83 -3.76
C LYS A 150 18.89 -14.50 -4.95
N THR A 151 17.58 -14.44 -5.04
CA THR A 151 16.78 -15.09 -6.08
C THR A 151 15.38 -14.48 -6.13
N ASN A 152 14.51 -15.02 -6.95
CA ASN A 152 13.11 -14.69 -6.98
C ASN A 152 12.23 -15.93 -7.26
N ILE A 153 10.95 -15.79 -6.97
CA ILE A 153 9.90 -16.72 -7.35
C ILE A 153 8.97 -16.00 -8.32
N ALA A 154 8.68 -16.58 -9.47
CA ALA A 154 7.81 -15.98 -10.46
C ALA A 154 6.37 -16.44 -10.26
N TRP A 155 5.45 -15.52 -10.07
CA TRP A 155 4.03 -15.79 -10.15
C TRP A 155 3.56 -15.68 -11.61
N ILE A 156 3.23 -16.81 -12.22
CA ILE A 156 2.70 -16.91 -13.57
C ILE A 156 1.17 -16.74 -13.51
N LYS A 157 0.65 -15.77 -14.25
CA LYS A 157 -0.77 -15.44 -14.30
C LYS A 157 -1.43 -16.14 -15.47
N ASP A 158 -2.49 -16.91 -15.22
CA ASP A 158 -3.23 -17.65 -16.25
C ASP A 158 -3.96 -16.68 -17.21
N ARG A 159 -4.52 -15.58 -16.68
CA ARG A 159 -5.20 -14.52 -17.40
C ARG A 159 -4.52 -13.19 -17.14
N GLY A 160 -3.79 -12.67 -18.09
CA GLY A 160 -3.18 -11.36 -17.98
C GLY A 160 -2.87 -10.77 -19.34
N ARG A 161 -3.66 -9.80 -19.77
CA ARG A 161 -3.24 -8.86 -20.81
C ARG A 161 -2.53 -7.71 -20.10
N GLY A 162 -1.30 -7.96 -19.63
CA GLY A 162 -0.45 -6.87 -19.16
C GLY A 162 -0.20 -5.91 -20.32
N TYR A 163 -0.60 -4.66 -20.15
CA TYR A 163 -0.15 -3.61 -21.04
C TYR A 163 1.36 -3.47 -20.86
N SER A 164 2.10 -3.76 -21.90
CA SER A 164 3.56 -3.55 -21.94
C SER A 164 3.92 -3.13 -23.35
N TRP A 165 4.91 -2.26 -23.46
CA TRP A 165 5.35 -1.71 -24.73
C TRP A 165 6.02 -2.75 -25.65
N TYR A 166 6.70 -3.73 -25.05
CA TYR A 166 7.54 -4.67 -25.80
C TYR A 166 7.03 -6.10 -25.76
N VAL A 167 6.55 -6.57 -24.59
CA VAL A 167 6.07 -7.94 -24.41
C VAL A 167 4.80 -7.97 -23.55
N LYS A 168 3.93 -8.96 -23.77
CA LYS A 168 2.78 -9.20 -22.88
C LYS A 168 3.26 -9.81 -21.59
N SER A 169 3.31 -9.00 -20.52
CA SER A 169 3.74 -9.48 -19.20
C SER A 169 2.72 -10.44 -18.62
N LYS A 170 3.14 -11.69 -18.37
CA LYS A 170 2.34 -12.77 -17.79
C LYS A 170 2.77 -13.15 -16.39
N HIS A 171 3.75 -12.49 -15.81
CA HIS A 171 4.24 -12.81 -14.47
C HIS A 171 4.60 -11.57 -13.65
N GLU A 172 4.62 -11.75 -12.36
CA GLU A 172 5.24 -10.86 -11.38
C GLU A 172 6.31 -11.60 -10.62
N LEU A 173 7.25 -10.85 -10.04
CA LEU A 173 8.39 -11.42 -9.32
C LEU A 173 8.25 -11.18 -7.83
N LEU A 174 8.39 -12.23 -7.03
CA LEU A 174 8.57 -12.17 -5.60
C LEU A 174 10.09 -12.29 -5.34
N LEU A 175 10.74 -11.15 -5.14
CA LEU A 175 12.18 -11.11 -4.90
C LEU A 175 12.50 -11.61 -3.50
N VAL A 176 13.55 -12.41 -3.37
CA VAL A 176 14.03 -12.96 -2.11
C VAL A 176 15.35 -12.29 -1.75
N GLY A 177 15.36 -11.60 -0.62
CA GLY A 177 16.52 -10.92 -0.07
C GLY A 177 16.89 -11.43 1.31
N THR A 178 18.18 -11.60 1.58
CA THR A 178 18.68 -12.10 2.85
C THR A 178 19.61 -11.11 3.53
N LYS A 179 19.82 -11.30 4.82
CA LYS A 179 20.92 -10.72 5.58
C LYS A 179 22.02 -11.75 5.80
N LYS A 180 23.10 -11.35 6.47
CA LYS A 180 24.31 -12.17 6.62
C LYS A 180 24.05 -13.51 7.32
N GLU A 181 23.19 -13.52 8.33
CA GLU A 181 22.89 -14.67 9.18
C GLU A 181 21.53 -15.30 8.90
N THR A 182 20.87 -14.94 7.78
CA THR A 182 19.61 -15.55 7.41
C THR A 182 19.77 -17.07 7.25
N PRO A 183 19.02 -17.89 8.00
CA PRO A 183 19.14 -19.35 7.93
C PRO A 183 18.63 -19.87 6.58
N HIS A 184 19.07 -21.06 6.22
CA HIS A 184 18.49 -21.76 5.08
C HIS A 184 17.00 -22.06 5.32
N PRO A 185 16.16 -21.99 4.28
CA PRO A 185 14.73 -22.29 4.42
C PRO A 185 14.49 -23.77 4.79
N ALA A 186 13.41 -24.01 5.53
CA ALA A 186 12.98 -25.36 5.89
C ALA A 186 12.57 -26.18 4.66
N THR A 187 11.95 -25.51 3.67
CA THR A 187 11.59 -26.10 2.37
C THR A 187 12.18 -25.27 1.24
N LYS A 188 12.36 -25.89 0.07
CA LYS A 188 12.81 -25.21 -1.15
C LYS A 188 11.73 -25.35 -2.20
N PRO A 189 10.82 -24.37 -2.34
CA PRO A 189 9.79 -24.39 -3.36
C PRO A 189 10.40 -24.23 -4.76
N ASP A 190 9.59 -24.51 -5.78
CA ASP A 190 9.95 -24.20 -7.16
C ASP A 190 10.09 -22.69 -7.37
N SER A 191 10.89 -22.32 -8.36
CA SER A 191 11.15 -20.91 -8.69
C SER A 191 9.98 -20.21 -9.39
N CYS A 192 8.87 -20.89 -9.62
CA CYS A 192 7.64 -20.32 -10.15
C CYS A 192 6.42 -21.09 -9.66
N PHE A 193 5.27 -20.41 -9.68
CA PHE A 193 3.97 -21.03 -9.45
C PHE A 193 2.91 -20.36 -10.33
N GLU A 194 1.85 -21.10 -10.62
CA GLU A 194 0.69 -20.58 -11.35
C GLU A 194 -0.45 -20.31 -10.39
N ALA A 195 -1.08 -19.15 -10.53
CA ALA A 195 -2.29 -18.81 -9.79
C ALA A 195 -3.11 -17.76 -10.53
N ASP A 196 -4.43 -17.85 -10.37
CA ASP A 196 -5.37 -16.85 -10.85
C ASP A 196 -5.12 -15.49 -10.16
N ARG A 197 -5.45 -14.41 -10.85
CA ARG A 197 -5.37 -13.04 -10.29
C ARG A 197 -6.41 -12.79 -9.19
N GLY A 198 -7.43 -13.65 -9.10
CA GLY A 198 -8.61 -13.40 -8.27
C GLY A 198 -9.46 -12.23 -8.78
N ASP A 199 -10.63 -12.04 -8.17
CA ASP A 199 -11.58 -10.98 -8.55
C ASP A 199 -11.23 -9.61 -7.95
N VAL A 200 -10.34 -9.57 -6.96
CA VAL A 200 -9.91 -8.34 -6.29
C VAL A 200 -8.62 -7.83 -6.93
N HIS A 201 -8.68 -6.62 -7.47
CA HIS A 201 -7.51 -5.96 -8.09
C HIS A 201 -6.31 -5.89 -7.12
N SER A 202 -5.15 -6.29 -7.62
CA SER A 202 -3.85 -6.21 -6.93
C SER A 202 -3.68 -7.11 -5.69
N ARG A 203 -4.63 -8.00 -5.37
CA ARG A 203 -4.43 -8.99 -4.31
C ARG A 203 -3.41 -10.04 -4.77
N LYS A 204 -2.44 -10.32 -3.90
CA LYS A 204 -1.48 -11.40 -4.16
C LYS A 204 -2.11 -12.76 -3.86
N PRO A 205 -1.73 -13.81 -4.60
CA PRO A 205 -2.33 -15.14 -4.46
C PRO A 205 -1.98 -15.80 -3.13
N GLU A 206 -2.91 -16.55 -2.57
CA GLU A 206 -2.77 -17.25 -1.29
C GLU A 206 -1.56 -18.17 -1.24
N ILE A 207 -1.28 -18.86 -2.33
CA ILE A 207 -0.14 -19.76 -2.47
C ILE A 207 1.22 -19.07 -2.18
N ALA A 208 1.33 -17.74 -2.36
CA ALA A 208 2.55 -17.02 -2.01
C ALA A 208 2.80 -17.02 -0.50
N TYR A 209 1.75 -16.87 0.31
CA TYR A 209 1.84 -16.94 1.77
C TYR A 209 2.18 -18.37 2.23
N GLU A 210 1.53 -19.39 1.65
CA GLU A 210 1.79 -20.80 1.95
C GLU A 210 3.25 -21.18 1.66
N ILE A 211 3.79 -20.70 0.53
CA ILE A 211 5.20 -20.88 0.17
C ILE A 211 6.10 -20.26 1.25
N ILE A 212 5.87 -19.00 1.62
CA ILE A 212 6.68 -18.29 2.61
C ILE A 212 6.60 -19.00 3.97
N GLU A 213 5.41 -19.40 4.41
CA GLU A 213 5.17 -20.11 5.67
C GLU A 213 5.89 -21.46 5.72
N SER A 214 5.91 -22.18 4.60
CA SER A 214 6.65 -23.43 4.49
C SER A 214 8.17 -23.24 4.55
N MET A 215 8.67 -22.12 4.04
CA MET A 215 10.10 -21.79 4.05
C MET A 215 10.58 -21.33 5.42
N TYR A 216 9.80 -20.47 6.10
CA TYR A 216 10.19 -19.82 7.35
C TYR A 216 9.03 -19.73 8.35
N PRO A 217 9.06 -20.54 9.43
CA PRO A 217 7.95 -20.59 10.40
C PRO A 217 7.94 -19.46 11.42
N GLY A 218 9.01 -18.65 11.50
CA GLY A 218 9.16 -17.61 12.52
C GLY A 218 8.17 -16.45 12.42
N LYS A 219 8.31 -15.45 13.28
CA LYS A 219 7.44 -14.28 13.33
C LYS A 219 7.45 -13.52 12.01
N LYS A 220 6.28 -13.19 11.51
CA LYS A 220 6.06 -12.63 10.17
C LYS A 220 5.35 -11.29 10.23
N ILE A 221 5.71 -10.39 9.31
CA ILE A 221 4.98 -9.14 9.08
C ILE A 221 4.73 -8.95 7.59
N GLU A 222 3.51 -8.52 7.25
CA GLU A 222 3.17 -8.01 5.93
C GLU A 222 3.18 -6.48 5.96
N LEU A 223 4.05 -5.89 5.13
CA LEU A 223 4.10 -4.45 4.89
C LEU A 223 3.21 -4.08 3.71
N PHE A 224 2.51 -2.95 3.84
CA PHE A 224 1.49 -2.49 2.88
C PHE A 224 0.29 -3.45 2.80
N ALA A 225 0.02 -4.16 3.91
CA ALA A 225 -1.08 -5.09 4.02
C ALA A 225 -2.43 -4.42 3.73
N ARG A 226 -3.33 -5.18 3.10
CA ARG A 226 -4.70 -4.77 2.78
C ARG A 226 -5.74 -5.50 3.61
N ILE A 227 -5.36 -6.61 4.20
CA ILE A 227 -6.18 -7.44 5.07
C ILE A 227 -5.32 -7.98 6.19
N ASN A 228 -5.94 -8.30 7.33
CA ASN A 228 -5.30 -9.06 8.39
C ASN A 228 -5.23 -10.54 8.01
N ARG A 229 -4.13 -11.21 8.40
CA ARG A 229 -3.94 -12.64 8.24
C ARG A 229 -3.53 -13.27 9.57
N ASP A 230 -4.16 -14.36 9.95
CA ASP A 230 -3.79 -15.10 11.15
C ASP A 230 -2.31 -15.55 11.11
N GLY A 231 -1.61 -15.32 12.22
CA GLY A 231 -0.18 -15.65 12.34
C GLY A 231 0.77 -14.63 11.70
N TRP A 232 0.25 -13.52 11.18
CA TRP A 232 1.02 -12.42 10.62
C TRP A 232 0.67 -11.11 11.32
N ASP A 233 1.69 -10.34 11.68
CA ASP A 233 1.47 -8.93 11.97
C ASP A 233 1.33 -8.17 10.64
N SER A 234 0.61 -7.05 10.64
CA SER A 234 0.35 -6.28 9.44
C SER A 234 0.59 -4.79 9.66
N TRP A 235 1.15 -4.15 8.63
CA TRP A 235 1.28 -2.70 8.53
C TRP A 235 0.91 -2.27 7.12
N GLY A 236 -0.12 -1.46 6.98
CA GLY A 236 -0.64 -1.17 5.64
C GLY A 236 -1.41 0.13 5.53
N ASN A 237 -1.87 0.39 4.31
CA ASN A 237 -2.55 1.60 3.90
C ASN A 237 -4.08 1.48 3.90
N GLU A 238 -4.63 0.31 4.11
CA GLU A 238 -6.08 0.10 4.19
C GLU A 238 -6.48 -0.14 5.65
N GLU A 239 -7.74 0.18 6.00
CA GLU A 239 -8.27 -0.18 7.31
C GLU A 239 -8.35 -1.70 7.38
N ILE A 240 -7.64 -2.25 8.33
CA ILE A 240 -7.54 -3.67 8.56
C ILE A 240 -8.51 -4.04 9.68
#